data_74517ec9dbfb457ae85fc7127d6d4d39
#
_entry.id   74517ec9dbfb457ae85fc7127d6d4d39
#
_cell.length_a   1.000
_cell.length_b   1.000
_cell.length_c   1.000
_cell.angle_alpha   90.00
_cell.angle_beta   90.00
_cell.angle_gamma   90.00
#
_symmetry.space_group_name_H-M   'P 1'
#
loop_
_entity.id
_entity.type
_entity.pdbx_description
1 polymer ?
#
loop_
_entity_poly.entity_id
_entity_poly.type
_entity_poly.pdbx_seq_one_letter_code
_entity_poly.pdbx_strand_id
1 'polypeptide(L)'
;MRVILITFFIVFGSTSSNVTAQNTTGNGNANCNEEVVSDKSHPVWRAIGAQYNRLAAAIRKKDVDALFALYTPDFHAVTTTGEVWTREQALAYQRNGLARVKETTHISNTILRLAVCGDKATATVLQAWYRTQMMAGKLRRVETNAVQDEHWVRTPEGWKRGNIDEVKNGLALVDGKRVNTNNPYDPEAPEYDPYDPHPKRPVVEALLPIITEKGIESALQSYRALKQSNDYYVSESQLNELGYRLFGMKKVREAIEIFMLNVEAYPRSPNVYDSLGEAYMTNGDKELAIRNYQRAVELSPQNTNAIEMLKKLRSQ
;
A
#
# COMPACT_ATOMS: atom_id res chain seq x y z
N MET A 1 7.14 0.78 -19.68
CA MET A 1 8.01 0.10 -18.69
C MET A 1 7.67 0.69 -17.32
N ARG A 2 6.72 0.03 -16.63
CA ARG A 2 6.23 0.48 -15.30
C ARG A 2 7.38 0.47 -14.32
N VAL A 3 7.81 1.64 -13.87
CA VAL A 3 8.72 1.75 -12.71
C VAL A 3 7.85 1.48 -11.48
N ILE A 4 7.76 0.22 -11.08
CA ILE A 4 7.20 -0.13 -9.78
C ILE A 4 8.20 0.39 -8.76
N LEU A 5 7.84 1.46 -8.06
CA LEU A 5 8.57 1.94 -6.91
C LEU A 5 8.41 0.89 -5.81
N ILE A 6 9.40 0.00 -5.73
CA ILE A 6 9.42 -1.04 -4.73
C ILE A 6 9.86 -0.39 -3.43
N THR A 7 8.90 0.12 -2.69
CA THR A 7 9.12 0.55 -1.31
C THR A 7 9.16 -0.71 -0.45
N PHE A 8 10.15 -0.82 0.42
CA PHE A 8 10.37 -1.94 1.34
C PHE A 8 9.35 -2.04 2.47
N PHE A 9 8.27 -1.29 2.38
CA PHE A 9 7.09 -1.55 3.15
C PHE A 9 6.25 -2.52 2.34
N ILE A 10 5.96 -3.66 2.92
CA ILE A 10 4.74 -4.34 2.59
C ILE A 10 3.67 -3.36 3.06
N VAL A 11 3.26 -2.41 2.19
CA VAL A 11 2.15 -1.52 2.50
C VAL A 11 0.91 -2.35 2.32
N PHE A 12 0.41 -2.84 3.42
CA PHE A 12 -0.89 -3.49 3.48
C PHE A 12 -1.94 -2.40 3.36
N GLY A 13 -2.59 -2.31 2.22
CA GLY A 13 -3.83 -1.56 2.11
C GLY A 13 -4.86 -2.24 3.01
N SER A 14 -5.37 -1.50 3.99
CA SER A 14 -6.53 -1.94 4.76
C SER A 14 -7.74 -2.01 3.83
N THR A 15 -7.95 -3.14 3.20
CA THR A 15 -9.29 -3.53 2.80
C THR A 15 -9.90 -4.20 4.02
N SER A 16 -10.80 -3.51 4.70
CA SER A 16 -11.81 -4.16 5.52
C SER A 16 -12.75 -4.96 4.61
N SER A 17 -12.21 -5.96 3.95
CA SER A 17 -12.98 -7.06 3.43
C SER A 17 -13.20 -7.96 4.63
N ASN A 18 -14.46 -8.10 5.05
CA ASN A 18 -14.92 -9.27 5.77
C ASN A 18 -14.64 -10.51 4.89
N VAL A 19 -13.39 -10.91 4.81
CA VAL A 19 -13.05 -12.28 4.51
C VAL A 19 -13.45 -13.02 5.77
N THR A 20 -14.64 -13.59 5.72
CA THR A 20 -14.98 -14.70 6.60
C THR A 20 -13.81 -15.68 6.48
N ALA A 21 -12.92 -15.61 7.44
CA ALA A 21 -11.91 -16.63 7.64
C ALA A 21 -12.70 -17.93 7.79
N GLN A 22 -12.65 -18.77 6.76
CA GLN A 22 -13.04 -20.14 6.95
C GLN A 22 -12.14 -20.68 8.06
N ASN A 23 -12.75 -20.83 9.23
CA ASN A 23 -12.19 -21.52 10.37
C ASN A 23 -11.66 -22.88 9.92
N THR A 24 -10.37 -22.98 9.70
CA THR A 24 -9.70 -24.24 9.91
C THR A 24 -9.62 -24.42 11.42
N THR A 25 -10.51 -25.24 11.92
CA THR A 25 -10.63 -25.67 13.30
C THR A 25 -9.30 -26.18 13.84
N GLY A 26 -8.61 -25.31 14.58
CA GLY A 26 -7.61 -25.69 15.56
C GLY A 26 -8.13 -25.22 16.92
N ASN A 27 -8.56 -26.15 17.75
CA ASN A 27 -9.04 -25.93 19.10
C ASN A 27 -8.10 -25.06 19.93
N GLY A 28 -8.61 -23.96 20.46
CA GLY A 28 -7.89 -23.10 21.40
C GLY A 28 -8.55 -21.76 21.63
N ASN A 29 -9.88 -21.70 21.84
CA ASN A 29 -10.54 -20.54 22.45
C ASN A 29 -10.22 -20.53 23.96
N ALA A 30 -9.03 -20.06 24.36
CA ALA A 30 -8.83 -19.50 25.67
C ALA A 30 -9.15 -17.99 25.54
N ASN A 31 -10.18 -17.52 26.26
CA ASN A 31 -10.41 -16.10 26.53
C ASN A 31 -9.12 -15.54 27.16
N CYS A 32 -8.27 -14.92 26.33
CA CYS A 32 -7.07 -14.29 26.82
C CYS A 32 -7.38 -12.84 27.11
N ASN A 33 -7.24 -12.42 28.35
CA ASN A 33 -7.25 -11.03 28.72
C ASN A 33 -5.99 -10.38 28.14
N GLU A 34 -6.14 -9.52 27.17
CA GLU A 34 -5.05 -8.76 26.57
C GLU A 34 -4.50 -7.77 27.61
N GLU A 35 -3.22 -7.89 27.93
CA GLU A 35 -2.51 -6.97 28.81
C GLU A 35 -1.83 -5.89 27.96
N VAL A 36 -2.19 -4.63 28.15
CA VAL A 36 -1.48 -3.50 27.53
C VAL A 36 -0.24 -3.19 28.39
N VAL A 37 0.92 -3.44 27.83
CA VAL A 37 2.21 -3.22 28.48
C VAL A 37 2.67 -1.79 28.21
N SER A 38 2.76 -0.96 29.22
CA SER A 38 3.31 0.39 29.16
C SER A 38 4.76 0.49 29.67
N ASP A 39 5.16 -0.46 30.51
CA ASP A 39 6.50 -0.50 31.07
C ASP A 39 7.51 -1.07 30.07
N LYS A 40 8.44 -0.23 29.63
CA LYS A 40 9.53 -0.61 28.71
C LYS A 40 10.52 -1.62 29.34
N SER A 41 10.50 -1.79 30.67
CA SER A 41 11.31 -2.81 31.37
C SER A 41 10.68 -4.19 31.32
N HIS A 42 9.42 -4.31 30.90
CA HIS A 42 8.71 -5.58 30.78
C HIS A 42 9.46 -6.58 29.89
N PRO A 43 9.56 -7.86 30.28
CA PRO A 43 10.34 -8.86 29.53
C PRO A 43 9.96 -8.99 28.06
N VAL A 44 8.66 -8.93 27.73
CA VAL A 44 8.19 -9.01 26.33
C VAL A 44 8.58 -7.78 25.56
N TRP A 45 8.49 -6.57 26.16
CA TRP A 45 8.94 -5.34 25.52
C TRP A 45 10.41 -5.39 25.13
N ARG A 46 11.26 -5.83 26.06
CA ARG A 46 12.70 -6.00 25.82
C ARG A 46 12.98 -7.06 24.77
N ALA A 47 12.27 -8.18 24.82
CA ALA A 47 12.48 -9.29 23.87
C ALA A 47 12.10 -8.88 22.44
N ILE A 48 10.94 -8.25 22.22
CA ILE A 48 10.53 -7.76 20.90
C ILE A 48 11.44 -6.60 20.44
N GLY A 49 11.83 -5.70 21.36
CA GLY A 49 12.82 -4.65 21.05
C GLY A 49 14.17 -5.22 20.57
N ALA A 50 14.63 -6.33 21.18
CA ALA A 50 15.83 -7.01 20.72
C ALA A 50 15.67 -7.60 19.31
N GLN A 51 14.48 -8.10 18.94
CA GLN A 51 14.22 -8.56 17.58
C GLN A 51 14.26 -7.41 16.56
N TYR A 52 13.75 -6.22 16.91
CA TYR A 52 13.87 -5.04 16.05
C TYR A 52 15.32 -4.62 15.82
N ASN A 53 16.18 -4.75 16.83
CA ASN A 53 17.62 -4.50 16.66
C ASN A 53 18.26 -5.51 15.70
N ARG A 54 17.88 -6.79 15.79
CA ARG A 54 18.34 -7.84 14.87
C ARG A 54 17.86 -7.58 13.45
N LEU A 55 16.58 -7.19 13.29
CA LEU A 55 16.00 -6.82 12.00
C LEU A 55 16.78 -5.65 11.37
N ALA A 56 17.01 -4.58 12.12
CA ALA A 56 17.79 -3.44 11.65
C ALA A 56 19.22 -3.83 11.25
N ALA A 57 19.85 -4.73 12.01
CA ALA A 57 21.19 -5.24 11.68
C ALA A 57 21.20 -6.07 10.39
N ALA A 58 20.22 -6.95 10.20
CA ALA A 58 20.06 -7.77 8.99
C ALA A 58 19.85 -6.88 7.75
N ILE A 59 19.00 -5.86 7.84
CA ILE A 59 18.77 -4.90 6.75
C ILE A 59 20.05 -4.13 6.40
N ARG A 60 20.80 -3.63 7.39
CA ARG A 60 22.08 -2.92 7.15
C ARG A 60 23.11 -3.82 6.45
N LYS A 61 23.14 -5.09 6.81
CA LYS A 61 24.03 -6.10 6.20
C LYS A 61 23.50 -6.65 4.89
N LYS A 62 22.26 -6.32 4.53
CA LYS A 62 21.52 -6.91 3.40
C LYS A 62 21.41 -8.44 3.49
N ASP A 63 21.40 -8.95 4.69
CA ASP A 63 21.29 -10.37 5.01
C ASP A 63 19.80 -10.75 5.07
N VAL A 64 19.27 -11.17 3.92
CA VAL A 64 17.83 -11.51 3.79
C VAL A 64 17.50 -12.79 4.56
N ASP A 65 18.42 -13.72 4.64
CA ASP A 65 18.21 -14.99 5.36
C ASP A 65 18.14 -14.74 6.86
N ALA A 66 19.04 -13.92 7.42
CA ALA A 66 18.96 -13.46 8.80
C ALA A 66 17.69 -12.65 9.09
N LEU A 67 17.23 -11.83 8.13
CA LEU A 67 15.96 -11.11 8.23
C LEU A 67 14.78 -12.07 8.35
N PHE A 68 14.69 -13.06 7.45
CA PHE A 68 13.58 -14.01 7.44
C PHE A 68 13.65 -15.08 8.54
N ALA A 69 14.80 -15.26 9.20
CA ALA A 69 14.90 -16.05 10.42
C ALA A 69 14.12 -15.43 11.61
N LEU A 70 13.80 -14.14 11.54
CA LEU A 70 12.98 -13.43 12.53
C LEU A 70 11.46 -13.60 12.32
N TYR A 71 11.05 -14.22 11.22
CA TYR A 71 9.65 -14.47 10.88
C TYR A 71 9.26 -15.91 11.15
N THR A 72 7.98 -16.14 11.40
CA THR A 72 7.46 -17.50 11.57
C THR A 72 7.51 -18.30 10.25
N PRO A 73 7.53 -19.63 10.27
CA PRO A 73 7.53 -20.45 9.07
C PRO A 73 6.30 -20.26 8.18
N ASP A 74 5.15 -19.97 8.78
CA ASP A 74 3.86 -19.73 8.14
C ASP A 74 3.63 -18.25 7.75
N PHE A 75 4.67 -17.44 7.84
CA PHE A 75 4.60 -16.04 7.42
C PHE A 75 4.06 -15.90 6.00
N HIS A 76 3.10 -15.02 5.84
CA HIS A 76 2.58 -14.59 4.56
C HIS A 76 2.44 -13.07 4.54
N ALA A 77 2.43 -12.49 3.35
CA ALA A 77 2.25 -11.07 3.16
C ALA A 77 1.05 -10.83 2.25
N VAL A 78 0.24 -9.82 2.56
CA VAL A 78 -0.83 -9.35 1.68
C VAL A 78 -0.34 -8.10 0.96
N THR A 79 -0.39 -8.09 -0.36
CA THR A 79 -0.02 -6.93 -1.16
C THR A 79 -1.09 -5.85 -1.09
N THR A 80 -0.77 -4.63 -1.52
CA THR A 80 -1.75 -3.53 -1.64
C THR A 80 -2.91 -3.84 -2.60
N THR A 81 -2.73 -4.83 -3.47
CA THR A 81 -3.77 -5.31 -4.39
C THR A 81 -4.60 -6.47 -3.80
N GLY A 82 -4.33 -6.87 -2.55
CA GLY A 82 -5.00 -7.98 -1.90
C GLY A 82 -4.45 -9.37 -2.27
N GLU A 83 -3.37 -9.44 -3.06
CA GLU A 83 -2.71 -10.70 -3.37
C GLU A 83 -1.96 -11.21 -2.15
N VAL A 84 -2.12 -12.49 -1.83
CA VAL A 84 -1.41 -13.15 -0.74
C VAL A 84 -0.11 -13.75 -1.27
N TRP A 85 1.02 -13.26 -0.78
CA TRP A 85 2.34 -13.79 -1.11
C TRP A 85 2.77 -14.85 -0.11
N THR A 86 3.33 -15.92 -0.62
CA THR A 86 4.01 -16.91 0.21
C THR A 86 5.27 -16.31 0.83
N ARG A 87 5.81 -17.02 1.83
CA ARG A 87 7.09 -16.65 2.46
C ARG A 87 8.23 -16.57 1.42
N GLU A 88 8.26 -17.47 0.43
CA GLU A 88 9.27 -17.50 -0.64
C GLU A 88 9.14 -16.29 -1.57
N GLN A 89 7.92 -15.93 -1.95
CA GLN A 89 7.66 -14.75 -2.78
C GLN A 89 8.08 -13.47 -2.04
N ALA A 90 7.72 -13.34 -0.76
CA ALA A 90 8.12 -12.23 0.08
C ALA A 90 9.66 -12.15 0.25
N LEU A 91 10.33 -13.30 0.43
CA LEU A 91 11.78 -13.39 0.53
C LEU A 91 12.46 -12.96 -0.78
N ALA A 92 12.00 -13.46 -1.93
CA ALA A 92 12.52 -13.07 -3.24
C ALA A 92 12.36 -11.56 -3.49
N TYR A 93 11.21 -11.00 -3.13
CA TYR A 93 10.94 -9.57 -3.21
C TYR A 93 11.90 -8.75 -2.34
N GLN A 94 12.11 -9.15 -1.09
CA GLN A 94 13.02 -8.50 -0.16
C GLN A 94 14.47 -8.56 -0.65
N ARG A 95 14.89 -9.71 -1.20
CA ARG A 95 16.24 -9.88 -1.76
C ARG A 95 16.49 -8.91 -2.91
N ASN A 96 15.54 -8.81 -3.84
CA ASN A 96 15.61 -7.88 -4.97
C ASN A 96 15.63 -6.41 -4.52
N GLY A 97 14.87 -6.09 -3.51
CA GLY A 97 14.82 -4.74 -2.95
C GLY A 97 16.13 -4.34 -2.27
N LEU A 98 16.64 -5.17 -1.35
CA LEU A 98 17.91 -4.91 -0.63
C LEU A 98 19.13 -4.85 -1.57
N ALA A 99 19.11 -5.60 -2.68
CA ALA A 99 20.15 -5.53 -3.69
C ALA A 99 20.28 -4.12 -4.31
N ARG A 100 19.19 -3.37 -4.38
CA ARG A 100 19.16 -1.99 -4.92
C ARG A 100 19.62 -0.93 -3.93
N VAL A 101 19.62 -1.23 -2.64
CA VAL A 101 20.07 -0.30 -1.59
C VAL A 101 21.58 -0.18 -1.68
N LYS A 102 22.08 1.05 -1.81
CA LYS A 102 23.52 1.32 -1.75
C LYS A 102 23.96 1.41 -0.29
N GLU A 103 23.25 2.18 0.50
CA GLU A 103 23.57 2.46 1.89
C GLU A 103 22.29 2.68 2.70
N THR A 104 22.26 2.19 3.95
CA THR A 104 21.23 2.52 4.94
C THR A 104 21.81 3.53 5.92
N THR A 105 21.32 4.78 5.86
CA THR A 105 21.78 5.87 6.74
C THR A 105 21.06 5.85 8.08
N HIS A 106 19.80 5.46 8.11
CA HIS A 106 19.04 5.32 9.35
C HIS A 106 18.04 4.15 9.24
N ILE A 107 17.86 3.43 10.32
CA ILE A 107 16.77 2.48 10.51
C ILE A 107 16.43 2.37 11.99
N SER A 108 15.15 2.54 12.32
CA SER A 108 14.63 2.38 13.68
C SER A 108 13.24 1.77 13.65
N ASN A 109 12.90 1.08 14.75
CA ASN A 109 11.56 0.57 15.02
C ASN A 109 11.22 0.97 16.46
N THR A 110 10.27 1.87 16.62
CA THR A 110 9.83 2.38 17.91
C THR A 110 8.48 1.77 18.25
N ILE A 111 8.42 0.99 19.32
CA ILE A 111 7.16 0.43 19.82
C ILE A 111 6.37 1.59 20.45
N LEU A 112 5.21 1.88 19.89
CA LEU A 112 4.27 2.89 20.39
C LEU A 112 3.26 2.30 21.37
N ARG A 113 2.79 1.07 21.09
CA ARG A 113 1.89 0.28 21.93
C ARG A 113 2.32 -1.18 21.85
N LEU A 114 2.21 -1.89 22.97
CA LEU A 114 2.40 -3.33 23.05
C LEU A 114 1.24 -3.93 23.83
N ALA A 115 0.60 -4.93 23.26
CA ALA A 115 -0.42 -5.72 23.91
C ALA A 115 0.00 -7.19 23.87
N VAL A 116 -0.13 -7.89 25.01
CA VAL A 116 0.35 -9.26 25.20
C VAL A 116 -0.80 -10.15 25.60
N CYS A 117 -0.85 -11.34 25.03
CA CYS A 117 -1.83 -12.36 25.31
C CYS A 117 -1.14 -13.73 25.26
N GLY A 118 -0.64 -14.20 26.41
CA GLY A 118 0.09 -15.47 26.50
C GLY A 118 1.33 -15.50 25.61
N ASP A 119 1.34 -16.40 24.63
CA ASP A 119 2.44 -16.56 23.67
C ASP A 119 2.26 -15.69 22.39
N LYS A 120 1.32 -14.76 22.42
CA LYS A 120 1.08 -13.80 21.32
C LYS A 120 1.24 -12.37 21.82
N ALA A 121 1.67 -11.50 20.93
CA ALA A 121 1.71 -10.07 21.20
C ALA A 121 1.40 -9.28 19.93
N THR A 122 0.74 -8.12 20.10
CA THR A 122 0.54 -7.15 19.03
C THR A 122 1.32 -5.88 19.39
N ALA A 123 2.21 -5.47 18.50
CA ALA A 123 2.97 -4.24 18.65
C ALA A 123 2.56 -3.22 17.59
N THR A 124 2.08 -2.05 18.02
CA THR A 124 2.00 -0.88 17.15
C THR A 124 3.37 -0.24 17.10
N VAL A 125 3.94 -0.09 15.90
CA VAL A 125 5.32 0.30 15.70
C VAL A 125 5.43 1.45 14.73
N LEU A 126 6.20 2.48 15.09
CA LEU A 126 6.73 3.44 14.14
C LEU A 126 8.04 2.91 13.58
N GLN A 127 8.04 2.57 12.30
CA GLN A 127 9.23 2.17 11.56
C GLN A 127 9.74 3.35 10.74
N ALA A 128 11.04 3.65 10.82
CA ALA A 128 11.71 4.62 9.96
C ALA A 128 12.90 3.97 9.27
N TRP A 129 13.03 4.19 7.95
CA TRP A 129 14.18 3.69 7.19
C TRP A 129 14.60 4.69 6.11
N TYR A 130 15.82 5.25 6.28
CA TYR A 130 16.44 6.21 5.37
C TYR A 130 17.63 5.55 4.68
N ARG A 131 17.71 5.67 3.38
CA ARG A 131 18.67 4.96 2.55
C ARG A 131 18.94 5.67 1.24
N THR A 132 20.06 5.34 0.61
CA THR A 132 20.27 5.58 -0.82
C THR A 132 20.08 4.28 -1.59
N GLN A 133 19.37 4.35 -2.70
CA GLN A 133 19.12 3.17 -3.54
C GLN A 133 19.03 3.54 -5.02
N MET A 134 19.29 2.51 -5.86
CA MET A 134 19.13 2.64 -7.31
C MET A 134 17.66 2.60 -7.69
N MET A 135 17.18 3.64 -8.38
CA MET A 135 15.82 3.75 -8.90
C MET A 135 15.87 4.32 -10.32
N ALA A 136 15.31 3.58 -11.30
CA ALA A 136 15.33 3.97 -12.71
C ALA A 136 16.73 4.39 -13.21
N GLY A 137 17.76 3.64 -12.86
CA GLY A 137 19.15 3.88 -13.28
C GLY A 137 19.87 5.02 -12.54
N LYS A 138 19.23 5.66 -11.56
CA LYS A 138 19.82 6.77 -10.78
C LYS A 138 19.87 6.42 -9.30
N LEU A 139 20.90 6.90 -8.61
CA LEU A 139 20.98 6.83 -7.16
C LEU A 139 20.05 7.89 -6.56
N ARG A 140 19.14 7.46 -5.68
CA ARG A 140 18.14 8.31 -5.02
C ARG A 140 18.23 8.19 -3.52
N ARG A 141 18.04 9.29 -2.82
CA ARG A 141 17.79 9.27 -1.38
C ARG A 141 16.33 8.93 -1.13
N VAL A 142 16.07 7.91 -0.32
CA VAL A 142 14.74 7.43 0.00
C VAL A 142 14.56 7.41 1.51
N GLU A 143 13.53 8.06 1.99
CA GLU A 143 13.12 8.09 3.39
C GLU A 143 11.71 7.52 3.49
N THR A 144 11.54 6.52 4.32
CA THR A 144 10.23 5.90 4.54
C THR A 144 9.95 5.81 6.03
N ASN A 145 8.73 6.20 6.41
CA ASN A 145 8.19 6.05 7.75
C ASN A 145 6.82 5.37 7.66
N ALA A 146 6.51 4.48 8.58
CA ALA A 146 5.19 3.86 8.67
C ALA A 146 4.83 3.54 10.11
N VAL A 147 3.56 3.70 10.45
CA VAL A 147 2.96 3.15 11.67
C VAL A 147 2.16 1.93 11.28
N GLN A 148 2.45 0.81 11.91
CA GLN A 148 1.84 -0.49 11.58
C GLN A 148 1.62 -1.34 12.82
N ASP A 149 0.61 -2.22 12.76
CA ASP A 149 0.42 -3.25 13.76
C ASP A 149 1.09 -4.55 13.29
N GLU A 150 1.89 -5.13 14.16
CA GLU A 150 2.65 -6.34 13.92
C GLU A 150 2.29 -7.41 14.94
N HIS A 151 2.03 -8.61 14.45
CA HIS A 151 1.76 -9.77 15.31
C HIS A 151 3.03 -10.57 15.56
N TRP A 152 3.25 -10.86 16.82
CA TRP A 152 4.39 -11.62 17.31
C TRP A 152 3.93 -12.89 17.98
N VAL A 153 4.66 -13.98 17.77
CA VAL A 153 4.41 -15.27 18.36
C VAL A 153 5.65 -15.72 19.09
N ARG A 154 5.47 -16.20 20.31
CA ARG A 154 6.54 -16.81 21.11
C ARG A 154 6.80 -18.23 20.64
N THR A 155 8.03 -18.52 20.25
CA THR A 155 8.51 -19.84 19.85
C THR A 155 9.59 -20.32 20.83
N PRO A 156 10.03 -21.58 20.76
CA PRO A 156 11.16 -22.05 21.56
C PRO A 156 12.45 -21.23 21.35
N GLU A 157 12.64 -20.66 20.15
CA GLU A 157 13.79 -19.82 19.82
C GLU A 157 13.58 -18.33 20.20
N GLY A 158 12.45 -17.97 20.76
CA GLY A 158 12.06 -16.62 21.15
C GLY A 158 10.93 -16.03 20.33
N TRP A 159 10.72 -14.73 20.42
CA TRP A 159 9.66 -14.04 19.70
C TRP A 159 9.97 -13.92 18.21
N LYS A 160 9.03 -14.36 17.37
CA LYS A 160 9.10 -14.23 15.90
C LYS A 160 7.91 -13.43 15.39
N ARG A 161 8.13 -12.65 14.32
CA ARG A 161 7.07 -11.92 13.66
C ARG A 161 6.22 -12.88 12.84
N GLY A 162 4.93 -12.97 13.15
CA GLY A 162 3.97 -13.81 12.43
C GLY A 162 3.42 -13.10 11.20
N ASN A 163 2.91 -11.90 11.38
CA ASN A 163 2.30 -11.14 10.30
C ASN A 163 2.33 -9.63 10.58
N ILE A 164 2.05 -8.83 9.55
CA ILE A 164 1.77 -7.40 9.62
C ILE A 164 0.36 -7.22 9.08
N ASP A 165 -0.59 -6.83 9.93
CA ASP A 165 -2.00 -6.78 9.53
C ASP A 165 -2.42 -5.42 9.01
N GLU A 166 -1.87 -4.35 9.55
CA GLU A 166 -2.33 -3.02 9.24
C GLU A 166 -1.18 -2.02 9.20
N VAL A 167 -1.05 -1.32 8.08
CA VAL A 167 -0.26 -0.10 7.99
C VAL A 167 -1.22 1.08 8.16
N LYS A 168 -1.17 1.71 9.34
CA LYS A 168 -2.11 2.78 9.71
C LYS A 168 -1.81 4.08 9.00
N ASN A 169 -0.53 4.35 8.79
CA ASN A 169 -0.07 5.56 8.11
C ASN A 169 1.33 5.35 7.55
N GLY A 170 1.66 6.01 6.44
CA GLY A 170 2.95 5.89 5.81
C GLY A 170 3.38 7.13 5.02
N LEU A 171 4.66 7.46 5.11
CA LEU A 171 5.31 8.50 4.31
C LEU A 171 6.49 7.89 3.55
N ALA A 172 6.59 8.22 2.28
CA ALA A 172 7.80 8.00 1.52
C ALA A 172 8.26 9.31 0.87
N LEU A 173 9.55 9.63 1.01
CA LEU A 173 10.19 10.73 0.32
C LEU A 173 11.27 10.16 -0.61
N VAL A 174 11.35 10.69 -1.82
CA VAL A 174 12.46 10.43 -2.76
C VAL A 174 13.09 11.77 -3.12
N ASP A 175 14.37 11.91 -2.80
CA ASP A 175 15.13 13.17 -2.93
C ASP A 175 14.41 14.37 -2.24
N GLY A 176 13.80 14.11 -1.07
CA GLY A 176 13.06 15.09 -0.28
C GLY A 176 11.65 15.43 -0.81
N LYS A 177 11.23 14.82 -1.92
CA LYS A 177 9.87 14.98 -2.45
C LYS A 177 9.01 13.82 -1.98
N ARG A 178 7.82 14.13 -1.49
CA ARG A 178 6.84 13.13 -1.08
C ARG A 178 6.45 12.25 -2.27
N VAL A 179 6.41 10.96 -2.02
CA VAL A 179 5.92 9.97 -2.97
C VAL A 179 4.90 9.09 -2.26
N ASN A 180 3.76 8.84 -2.91
CA ASN A 180 2.81 7.86 -2.41
C ASN A 180 3.38 6.47 -2.67
N THR A 181 3.21 5.55 -1.73
CA THR A 181 3.66 4.15 -1.88
C THR A 181 2.90 3.41 -2.98
N ASN A 182 1.64 3.79 -3.22
CA ASN A 182 0.80 3.26 -4.29
C ASN A 182 0.90 4.11 -5.56
N ASN A 183 1.09 5.43 -5.41
CA ASN A 183 1.38 6.34 -6.50
C ASN A 183 2.48 7.31 -6.07
N PRO A 184 3.72 7.14 -6.57
CA PRO A 184 4.88 7.92 -6.14
C PRO A 184 4.78 9.43 -6.44
N TYR A 185 3.72 9.86 -7.09
CA TYR A 185 3.54 11.23 -7.55
C TYR A 185 2.22 11.87 -7.11
N ASP A 186 1.63 11.41 -5.99
CA ASP A 186 0.44 12.06 -5.44
C ASP A 186 0.82 13.30 -4.60
N PRO A 187 0.82 14.51 -5.19
CA PRO A 187 1.15 15.72 -4.47
C PRO A 187 0.04 16.16 -3.51
N GLU A 188 -1.14 15.55 -3.59
CA GLU A 188 -2.33 15.89 -2.80
C GLU A 188 -2.47 15.02 -1.55
N ALA A 189 -1.62 14.00 -1.39
CA ALA A 189 -1.63 13.21 -0.18
C ALA A 189 -1.28 14.09 1.04
N PRO A 190 -2.04 14.00 2.15
CA PRO A 190 -1.79 14.80 3.34
C PRO A 190 -0.39 14.55 3.90
N GLU A 191 0.17 15.56 4.58
CA GLU A 191 1.42 15.37 5.30
C GLU A 191 1.27 14.28 6.35
N TYR A 192 2.34 13.51 6.52
CA TYR A 192 2.39 12.47 7.51
C TYR A 192 2.67 13.04 8.89
N ASP A 193 1.75 12.81 9.82
CA ASP A 193 1.97 12.96 11.25
C ASP A 193 1.74 11.61 11.94
N PRO A 194 2.81 10.96 12.48
CA PRO A 194 2.68 9.66 13.14
C PRO A 194 1.87 9.72 14.44
N TYR A 195 1.63 10.91 14.95
CA TYR A 195 0.89 11.16 16.21
C TYR A 195 -0.53 11.70 15.95
N ASP A 196 -0.92 11.90 14.68
CA ASP A 196 -2.28 12.29 14.34
C ASP A 196 -3.25 11.17 14.74
N PRO A 197 -4.13 11.38 15.73
CA PRO A 197 -5.10 10.36 16.13
C PRO A 197 -6.17 10.10 15.06
N HIS A 198 -6.30 10.99 14.06
CA HIS A 198 -7.30 10.91 13.01
C HIS A 198 -6.69 11.22 11.63
N PRO A 199 -5.72 10.41 11.15
CA PRO A 199 -5.11 10.65 9.86
C PRO A 199 -6.14 10.52 8.75
N LYS A 200 -6.09 11.43 7.77
CA LYS A 200 -6.96 11.35 6.59
C LYS A 200 -6.68 10.07 5.80
N ARG A 201 -7.73 9.30 5.57
CA ARG A 201 -7.68 8.04 4.82
C ARG A 201 -7.85 8.29 3.31
N PRO A 202 -7.32 7.43 2.44
CA PRO A 202 -7.61 7.49 1.02
C PRO A 202 -9.12 7.31 0.74
N VAL A 203 -9.70 8.12 -0.14
CA VAL A 203 -11.13 8.03 -0.46
C VAL A 203 -11.54 6.67 -1.07
N VAL A 204 -10.59 5.98 -1.68
CA VAL A 204 -10.80 4.63 -2.23
C VAL A 204 -11.26 3.64 -1.17
N GLU A 205 -10.82 3.79 0.09
CA GLU A 205 -11.23 2.92 1.20
C GLU A 205 -12.71 3.05 1.54
N ALA A 206 -13.30 4.23 1.35
CA ALA A 206 -14.72 4.44 1.57
C ALA A 206 -15.55 4.08 0.32
N LEU A 207 -15.09 4.44 -0.87
CA LEU A 207 -15.86 4.27 -2.10
C LEU A 207 -15.94 2.81 -2.56
N LEU A 208 -14.85 2.04 -2.44
CA LEU A 208 -14.85 0.66 -2.94
C LEU A 208 -15.89 -0.24 -2.25
N PRO A 209 -16.04 -0.25 -0.92
CA PRO A 209 -17.12 -1.00 -0.26
C PRO A 209 -18.52 -0.53 -0.70
N ILE A 210 -18.73 0.78 -0.83
CA ILE A 210 -20.02 1.31 -1.28
C ILE A 210 -20.36 0.80 -2.69
N ILE A 211 -19.39 0.82 -3.62
CA ILE A 211 -19.59 0.31 -4.99
C ILE A 211 -19.92 -1.18 -4.97
N THR A 212 -19.24 -1.94 -4.15
CA THR A 212 -19.42 -3.40 -4.13
C THR A 212 -20.73 -3.84 -3.49
N GLU A 213 -21.19 -3.11 -2.46
CA GLU A 213 -22.38 -3.45 -1.67
C GLU A 213 -23.65 -2.75 -2.16
N LYS A 214 -23.55 -1.49 -2.61
CA LYS A 214 -24.69 -0.60 -2.91
C LYS A 214 -24.72 -0.08 -4.34
N GLY A 215 -23.69 -0.40 -5.13
CA GLY A 215 -23.57 0.03 -6.52
C GLY A 215 -22.92 1.38 -6.71
N ILE A 216 -22.61 1.69 -7.98
CA ILE A 216 -21.83 2.87 -8.38
C ILE A 216 -22.58 4.18 -8.09
N GLU A 217 -23.88 4.24 -8.30
CA GLU A 217 -24.70 5.43 -8.07
C GLU A 217 -24.61 5.89 -6.61
N SER A 218 -24.67 4.94 -5.67
CA SER A 218 -24.53 5.23 -4.23
C SER A 218 -23.15 5.80 -3.89
N ALA A 219 -22.10 5.30 -4.55
CA ALA A 219 -20.74 5.79 -4.37
C ALA A 219 -20.57 7.21 -4.92
N LEU A 220 -21.10 7.49 -6.11
CA LEU A 220 -21.06 8.84 -6.72
C LEU A 220 -21.83 9.87 -5.87
N GLN A 221 -22.97 9.50 -5.29
CA GLN A 221 -23.68 10.34 -4.34
C GLN A 221 -22.87 10.60 -3.08
N SER A 222 -22.20 9.58 -2.55
CA SER A 222 -21.38 9.68 -1.34
C SER A 222 -20.11 10.49 -1.56
N TYR A 223 -19.56 10.49 -2.77
CA TYR A 223 -18.29 11.12 -3.10
C TYR A 223 -18.19 12.61 -2.69
N ARG A 224 -19.30 13.38 -2.91
CA ARG A 224 -19.32 14.82 -2.56
C ARG A 224 -19.14 15.04 -1.07
N ALA A 225 -19.80 14.24 -0.24
CA ALA A 225 -19.69 14.32 1.21
C ALA A 225 -18.30 13.85 1.68
N LEU A 226 -17.77 12.76 1.11
CA LEU A 226 -16.43 12.26 1.42
C LEU A 226 -15.34 13.26 1.04
N LYS A 227 -15.47 13.93 -0.10
CA LYS A 227 -14.52 14.96 -0.54
C LYS A 227 -14.48 16.17 0.41
N GLN A 228 -15.58 16.47 1.09
CA GLN A 228 -15.70 17.57 2.06
C GLN A 228 -15.36 17.13 3.49
N SER A 229 -15.27 15.84 3.73
CA SER A 229 -14.93 15.29 5.06
C SER A 229 -13.46 15.57 5.42
N ASN A 230 -13.22 15.75 6.72
CA ASN A 230 -11.84 15.77 7.23
C ASN A 230 -11.24 14.38 7.38
N ASP A 231 -12.03 13.31 7.25
CA ASP A 231 -11.60 11.92 7.45
C ASP A 231 -10.93 11.33 6.22
N TYR A 232 -11.19 11.91 5.04
CA TYR A 232 -10.68 11.40 3.78
C TYR A 232 -9.94 12.46 2.97
N TYR A 233 -8.98 12.03 2.17
CA TYR A 233 -8.41 12.84 1.10
C TYR A 233 -8.75 12.22 -0.26
N VAL A 234 -8.92 13.10 -1.23
CA VAL A 234 -9.20 12.74 -2.63
C VAL A 234 -8.05 13.26 -3.47
N SER A 235 -7.54 12.42 -4.36
CA SER A 235 -6.54 12.81 -5.34
C SER A 235 -6.79 12.10 -6.66
N GLU A 236 -6.17 12.61 -7.74
CA GLU A 236 -6.19 11.94 -9.04
C GLU A 236 -5.79 10.47 -8.94
N SER A 237 -4.73 10.21 -8.18
CA SER A 237 -4.20 8.87 -8.01
C SER A 237 -5.15 7.93 -7.30
N GLN A 238 -5.92 8.43 -6.31
CA GLN A 238 -6.89 7.63 -5.58
C GLN A 238 -8.07 7.21 -6.46
N LEU A 239 -8.57 8.13 -7.27
CA LEU A 239 -9.64 7.81 -8.21
C LEU A 239 -9.13 6.87 -9.33
N ASN A 240 -7.92 7.08 -9.79
CA ASN A 240 -7.29 6.21 -10.79
C ASN A 240 -7.08 4.78 -10.24
N GLU A 241 -6.59 4.66 -9.03
CA GLU A 241 -6.45 3.37 -8.33
C GLU A 241 -7.79 2.65 -8.18
N LEU A 242 -8.85 3.37 -7.78
CA LEU A 242 -10.18 2.81 -7.64
C LEU A 242 -10.70 2.26 -8.98
N GLY A 243 -10.53 3.02 -10.07
CA GLY A 243 -10.89 2.56 -11.41
C GLY A 243 -10.19 1.26 -11.81
N TYR A 244 -8.88 1.16 -11.58
CA TYR A 244 -8.13 -0.06 -11.89
C TYR A 244 -8.44 -1.23 -10.96
N ARG A 245 -8.78 -0.99 -9.69
CA ARG A 245 -9.30 -2.05 -8.80
C ARG A 245 -10.60 -2.63 -9.33
N LEU A 246 -11.52 -1.77 -9.80
CA LEU A 246 -12.78 -2.21 -10.42
C LEU A 246 -12.52 -3.01 -11.71
N PHE A 247 -11.51 -2.64 -12.51
CA PHE A 247 -11.06 -3.46 -13.65
C PHE A 247 -10.63 -4.86 -13.22
N GLY A 248 -9.80 -4.97 -12.19
CA GLY A 248 -9.37 -6.25 -11.63
C GLY A 248 -10.57 -7.11 -11.17
N MET A 249 -11.63 -6.47 -10.73
CA MET A 249 -12.91 -7.11 -10.33
C MET A 249 -13.85 -7.37 -11.52
N LYS A 250 -13.46 -7.10 -12.76
CA LYS A 250 -14.25 -7.20 -13.98
C LYS A 250 -15.48 -6.28 -14.01
N LYS A 251 -15.47 -5.21 -13.22
CA LYS A 251 -16.50 -4.18 -13.13
C LYS A 251 -16.16 -3.00 -14.06
N VAL A 252 -16.14 -3.27 -15.38
CA VAL A 252 -15.63 -2.30 -16.37
C VAL A 252 -16.52 -1.05 -16.44
N ARG A 253 -17.85 -1.21 -16.33
CA ARG A 253 -18.79 -0.07 -16.37
C ARG A 253 -18.62 0.84 -15.17
N GLU A 254 -18.51 0.26 -13.99
CA GLU A 254 -18.25 1.01 -12.75
C GLU A 254 -16.87 1.70 -12.80
N ALA A 255 -15.86 1.06 -13.40
CA ALA A 255 -14.54 1.67 -13.61
C ALA A 255 -14.63 2.89 -14.53
N ILE A 256 -15.41 2.85 -15.61
CA ILE A 256 -15.65 3.98 -16.50
C ILE A 256 -16.24 5.17 -15.72
N GLU A 257 -17.24 4.95 -14.89
CA GLU A 257 -17.85 6.01 -14.07
C GLU A 257 -16.83 6.67 -13.13
N ILE A 258 -15.95 5.88 -12.50
CA ILE A 258 -14.87 6.41 -11.64
C ILE A 258 -13.82 7.16 -12.44
N PHE A 259 -13.42 6.68 -13.63
CA PHE A 259 -12.50 7.40 -14.48
C PHE A 259 -13.12 8.69 -15.05
N MET A 260 -14.42 8.70 -15.34
CA MET A 260 -15.13 9.93 -15.72
C MET A 260 -15.14 10.94 -14.57
N LEU A 261 -15.39 10.49 -13.35
CA LEU A 261 -15.27 11.32 -12.14
C LEU A 261 -13.85 11.90 -11.99
N ASN A 262 -12.83 11.10 -12.31
CA ASN A 262 -11.44 11.56 -12.28
C ASN A 262 -11.15 12.62 -13.35
N VAL A 263 -11.67 12.47 -14.55
CA VAL A 263 -11.58 13.48 -15.62
C VAL A 263 -12.28 14.79 -15.21
N GLU A 264 -13.45 14.72 -14.57
CA GLU A 264 -14.15 15.90 -14.06
C GLU A 264 -13.32 16.63 -12.99
N ALA A 265 -12.71 15.88 -12.08
CA ALA A 265 -11.91 16.44 -10.99
C ALA A 265 -10.55 17.02 -11.46
N TYR A 266 -9.92 16.40 -12.46
CA TYR A 266 -8.55 16.72 -12.93
C TYR A 266 -8.45 16.90 -14.45
N PRO A 267 -9.23 17.82 -15.06
CA PRO A 267 -9.37 17.93 -16.52
C PRO A 267 -8.10 18.36 -17.26
N ARG A 268 -7.03 18.72 -16.55
CA ARG A 268 -5.73 19.11 -17.13
C ARG A 268 -4.69 17.98 -17.07
N SER A 269 -5.00 16.86 -16.44
CA SER A 269 -4.09 15.72 -16.39
C SER A 269 -4.24 14.84 -17.64
N PRO A 270 -3.16 14.56 -18.38
CA PRO A 270 -3.22 13.62 -19.50
C PRO A 270 -3.50 12.19 -19.06
N ASN A 271 -3.10 11.83 -17.84
CA ASN A 271 -3.23 10.50 -17.30
C ASN A 271 -4.69 10.07 -17.09
N VAL A 272 -5.58 11.00 -16.70
CA VAL A 272 -7.00 10.68 -16.49
C VAL A 272 -7.71 10.33 -17.80
N TYR A 273 -7.33 10.97 -18.89
CA TYR A 273 -7.86 10.67 -20.23
C TYR A 273 -7.26 9.37 -20.79
N ASP A 274 -6.00 9.09 -20.51
CA ASP A 274 -5.36 7.84 -20.90
C ASP A 274 -6.06 6.63 -20.24
N SER A 275 -6.29 6.70 -18.94
CA SER A 275 -6.99 5.67 -18.17
C SER A 275 -8.45 5.51 -18.61
N LEU A 276 -9.17 6.61 -18.87
CA LEU A 276 -10.53 6.56 -19.39
C LEU A 276 -10.58 5.99 -20.82
N GLY A 277 -9.59 6.30 -21.65
CA GLY A 277 -9.40 5.71 -22.97
C GLY A 277 -9.24 4.19 -22.92
N GLU A 278 -8.43 3.69 -21.99
CA GLU A 278 -8.25 2.25 -21.75
C GLU A 278 -9.56 1.59 -21.30
N ALA A 279 -10.33 2.30 -20.44
CA ALA A 279 -11.59 1.81 -19.96
C ALA A 279 -12.61 1.64 -21.08
N TYR A 280 -12.77 2.65 -21.94
CA TYR A 280 -13.66 2.57 -23.09
C TYR A 280 -13.19 1.52 -24.11
N MET A 281 -11.89 1.42 -24.36
CA MET A 281 -11.35 0.38 -25.24
C MET A 281 -11.70 -1.02 -24.72
N THR A 282 -11.56 -1.23 -23.42
CA THR A 282 -11.87 -2.52 -22.77
C THR A 282 -13.38 -2.82 -22.80
N ASN A 283 -14.22 -1.79 -22.75
CA ASN A 283 -15.69 -1.93 -22.86
C ASN A 283 -16.16 -2.14 -24.31
N GLY A 284 -15.30 -1.92 -25.32
CA GLY A 284 -15.64 -1.99 -26.73
C GLY A 284 -16.08 -0.67 -27.38
N ASP A 285 -16.07 0.42 -26.64
CA ASP A 285 -16.49 1.77 -27.09
C ASP A 285 -15.34 2.48 -27.84
N LYS A 286 -15.04 1.98 -29.03
CA LYS A 286 -13.88 2.39 -29.83
C LYS A 286 -13.79 3.90 -30.04
N GLU A 287 -14.89 4.56 -30.42
CA GLU A 287 -14.91 6.01 -30.69
C GLU A 287 -14.64 6.85 -29.43
N LEU A 288 -15.15 6.40 -28.27
CA LEU A 288 -14.89 7.06 -27.00
C LEU A 288 -13.43 6.87 -26.57
N ALA A 289 -12.87 5.67 -26.75
CA ALA A 289 -11.48 5.39 -26.52
C ALA A 289 -10.57 6.30 -27.35
N ILE A 290 -10.82 6.42 -28.66
CA ILE A 290 -10.06 7.28 -29.56
C ILE A 290 -10.08 8.74 -29.08
N ARG A 291 -11.26 9.27 -28.74
CA ARG A 291 -11.38 10.67 -28.26
C ARG A 291 -10.58 10.91 -26.98
N ASN A 292 -10.62 10.00 -26.04
CA ASN A 292 -9.89 10.16 -24.79
C ASN A 292 -8.38 10.03 -24.97
N TYR A 293 -7.91 9.07 -25.75
CA TYR A 293 -6.47 8.98 -26.07
C TYR A 293 -5.97 10.21 -26.87
N GLN A 294 -6.79 10.76 -27.79
CA GLN A 294 -6.46 12.02 -28.46
C GLN A 294 -6.29 13.16 -27.47
N ARG A 295 -7.21 13.26 -26.49
CA ARG A 295 -7.12 14.28 -25.46
C ARG A 295 -5.89 14.11 -24.57
N ALA A 296 -5.52 12.88 -24.23
CA ALA A 296 -4.29 12.60 -23.51
C ALA A 296 -3.04 13.05 -24.28
N VAL A 297 -2.99 12.82 -25.60
CA VAL A 297 -1.88 13.25 -26.46
C VAL A 297 -1.85 14.79 -26.62
N GLU A 298 -3.01 15.44 -26.74
CA GLU A 298 -3.07 16.91 -26.78
C GLU A 298 -2.48 17.55 -25.53
N LEU A 299 -2.77 16.98 -24.35
CA LEU A 299 -2.25 17.45 -23.06
C LEU A 299 -0.79 17.06 -22.83
N SER A 300 -0.37 15.93 -23.37
CA SER A 300 1.00 15.43 -23.28
C SER A 300 1.43 14.77 -24.60
N PRO A 301 2.04 15.51 -25.53
CA PRO A 301 2.49 14.96 -26.81
C PRO A 301 3.54 13.83 -26.70
N GLN A 302 4.09 13.62 -25.52
CA GLN A 302 5.04 12.55 -25.22
C GLN A 302 4.40 11.33 -24.54
N ASN A 303 3.06 11.27 -24.43
CA ASN A 303 2.38 10.09 -23.91
C ASN A 303 2.43 8.95 -24.93
N THR A 304 3.48 8.13 -24.83
CA THR A 304 3.73 7.01 -25.75
C THR A 304 2.62 5.97 -25.73
N ASN A 305 2.00 5.70 -24.56
CA ASN A 305 0.91 4.76 -24.44
C ASN A 305 -0.31 5.20 -25.27
N ALA A 306 -0.78 6.43 -25.07
CA ALA A 306 -1.91 6.98 -25.82
C ALA A 306 -1.65 7.01 -27.34
N ILE A 307 -0.42 7.36 -27.77
CA ILE A 307 -0.01 7.34 -29.17
C ILE A 307 -0.09 5.94 -29.77
N GLU A 308 0.40 4.93 -29.07
CA GLU A 308 0.38 3.54 -29.51
C GLU A 308 -1.06 3.01 -29.59
N MET A 309 -1.88 3.30 -28.59
CA MET A 309 -3.28 2.87 -28.58
C MET A 309 -4.09 3.54 -29.69
N LEU A 310 -3.85 4.84 -29.98
CA LEU A 310 -4.48 5.52 -31.12
C LEU A 310 -4.11 4.87 -32.46
N LYS A 311 -2.85 4.53 -32.68
CA LYS A 311 -2.42 3.81 -33.88
C LYS A 311 -3.15 2.46 -34.01
N LYS A 312 -3.17 1.69 -32.93
CA LYS A 312 -3.85 0.39 -32.89
C LYS A 312 -5.33 0.49 -33.21
N LEU A 313 -6.04 1.44 -32.58
CA LEU A 313 -7.49 1.60 -32.77
C LEU A 313 -7.87 2.09 -34.16
N ARG A 314 -7.00 2.88 -34.83
CA ARG A 314 -7.23 3.37 -36.19
C ARG A 314 -6.91 2.35 -37.28
N SER A 315 -6.10 1.34 -36.96
CA SER A 315 -5.75 0.27 -37.91
C SER A 315 -6.71 -0.91 -37.90
N GLN A 316 -7.62 -0.97 -36.98
CA GLN A 316 -8.75 -1.92 -36.88
C GLN A 316 -10.03 -1.32 -37.47
#